data_e4161ea66649ee55d64fecf5c5109386
#
_entry.id   e4161ea66649ee55d64fecf5c5109386
#
_cell.length_a   1.000
_cell.length_b   1.000
_cell.length_c   1.000
_cell.angle_alpha   90.00
_cell.angle_beta   90.00
_cell.angle_gamma   90.00
#
_symmetry.space_group_name_H-M   'P 1'
#
loop_
_entity.id
_entity.type
_entity.pdbx_description
1 polymer ?
#
loop_
_entity_poly.entity_id
_entity_poly.type
_entity_poly.pdbx_seq_one_letter_code
_entity_poly.pdbx_strand_id
1 'polypeptide(L)'
;MSALVQIRPKKLAPELRRPRPAFRSEQRAWRRLVLRLRDDPRALRLAVQLSFAALCLWIGVEFHRFVAWGQSHGSQPFAARPPGVEGFLPISALISFRHFVATGVVDRIHPAALFILSAIVLLSVAVKKAFCSFLCPIGTLSEYLWRLGRFVYRRNVALPRSLDYPLRSLKYALLGFFVWSIVRMELPTLDAFIGSPYNKVADIKLYLFFAQLSGLALKAVVILVVLSLFVKNAWCRYLCPYGGLLGIVGLFSPAKITRNKDRCIDCHLCTRACPSAIRVHRVGRVWSDECTSCLECVAACPVKHTLAMKAAGRTVSPRQVAAIVLAIFLGVTGAGMSLGHWRNEISAAEYLQRFDRLDQPAYQHARGHVPRYGADD
;
A
#
# COMPACT_ATOMS: atom_id res chain seq x y z
N MET A 1 -24.46 15.62 -25.88
CA MET A 1 -24.42 16.98 -25.28
C MET A 1 -25.09 16.90 -23.94
N SER A 2 -24.35 16.75 -22.85
CA SER A 2 -24.91 16.69 -21.49
C SER A 2 -24.78 18.05 -20.86
N ALA A 3 -25.91 18.71 -20.63
CA ALA A 3 -26.01 19.97 -19.95
C ALA A 3 -25.34 19.90 -18.57
N LEU A 4 -24.23 20.59 -18.41
CA LEU A 4 -23.61 20.87 -17.13
C LEU A 4 -24.56 21.81 -16.39
N VAL A 5 -25.41 21.28 -15.53
CA VAL A 5 -26.16 22.07 -14.58
C VAL A 5 -25.13 22.79 -13.70
N GLN A 6 -24.93 24.07 -13.96
CA GLN A 6 -24.16 24.97 -13.10
C GLN A 6 -24.99 25.26 -11.85
N ILE A 7 -24.84 24.39 -10.85
CA ILE A 7 -25.38 24.65 -9.51
C ILE A 7 -24.56 25.79 -8.92
N ARG A 8 -25.14 27.00 -8.82
CA ARG A 8 -24.50 28.09 -8.10
C ARG A 8 -24.34 27.71 -6.63
N PRO A 9 -23.12 27.73 -6.09
CA PRO A 9 -22.89 27.40 -4.67
C PRO A 9 -23.63 28.41 -3.79
N LYS A 10 -24.35 27.94 -2.76
CA LYS A 10 -24.93 28.81 -1.74
C LYS A 10 -23.85 29.73 -1.18
N LYS A 11 -24.17 31.05 -1.07
CA LYS A 11 -23.25 32.02 -0.46
C LYS A 11 -22.95 31.59 0.99
N LEU A 12 -21.69 31.43 1.32
CA LEU A 12 -21.23 31.00 2.62
C LEU A 12 -20.99 32.22 3.50
N ALA A 13 -21.51 32.20 4.74
CA ALA A 13 -21.17 33.19 5.75
C ALA A 13 -19.65 33.18 6.02
N PRO A 14 -19.00 34.35 6.14
CA PRO A 14 -17.54 34.46 6.31
C PRO A 14 -16.98 33.63 7.47
N GLU A 15 -17.72 33.53 8.55
CA GLU A 15 -17.37 32.80 9.78
C GLU A 15 -17.20 31.28 9.59
N LEU A 16 -17.89 30.71 8.60
CA LEU A 16 -17.85 29.28 8.28
C LEU A 16 -16.72 28.91 7.31
N ARG A 17 -16.01 29.90 6.76
CA ARG A 17 -14.89 29.62 5.85
C ARG A 17 -13.67 29.15 6.64
N ARG A 18 -12.97 28.13 6.15
CA ARG A 18 -11.65 27.79 6.68
C ARG A 18 -10.70 28.95 6.38
N PRO A 19 -9.99 29.51 7.39
CA PRO A 19 -8.99 30.51 7.12
C PRO A 19 -7.91 29.91 6.22
N ARG A 20 -7.48 30.66 5.22
CA ARG A 20 -6.23 30.34 4.51
C ARG A 20 -5.11 30.54 5.51
N PRO A 21 -4.15 29.62 5.65
CA PRO A 21 -3.02 29.83 6.54
C PRO A 21 -2.27 31.09 6.09
N ALA A 22 -2.37 32.16 6.90
CA ALA A 22 -1.62 33.38 6.69
C ALA A 22 -0.19 33.12 7.20
N PHE A 23 0.76 32.89 6.29
CA PHE A 23 2.15 32.75 6.65
C PHE A 23 2.79 34.16 6.72
N ARG A 24 3.09 34.62 7.93
CA ARG A 24 3.94 35.78 8.11
C ARG A 24 5.36 35.45 7.60
N SER A 25 5.95 36.36 6.81
CA SER A 25 7.24 36.17 6.12
C SER A 25 8.43 36.00 7.05
N GLU A 26 8.32 36.41 8.31
CA GLU A 26 9.42 36.48 9.30
C GLU A 26 9.66 35.18 10.11
N GLN A 27 8.86 34.13 9.93
CA GLN A 27 9.09 32.90 10.70
C GLN A 27 10.20 32.06 10.07
N ARG A 28 11.16 31.57 10.90
CA ARG A 28 12.22 30.65 10.47
C ARG A 28 11.65 29.46 9.70
N ALA A 29 12.32 29.01 8.64
CA ALA A 29 11.81 27.98 7.70
C ALA A 29 11.32 26.70 8.40
N TRP A 30 12.05 26.23 9.45
CA TRP A 30 11.67 25.08 10.24
C TRP A 30 10.35 25.28 11.02
N ARG A 31 10.12 26.49 11.57
CA ARG A 31 8.88 26.81 12.29
C ARG A 31 7.67 26.84 11.35
N ARG A 32 7.86 27.33 10.13
CA ARG A 32 6.85 27.24 9.04
C ARG A 32 6.54 25.81 8.66
N LEU A 33 7.56 24.95 8.58
CA LEU A 33 7.41 23.53 8.31
C LEU A 33 6.59 22.83 9.43
N VAL A 34 6.97 23.04 10.69
CA VAL A 34 6.27 22.48 11.85
C VAL A 34 4.80 22.92 11.90
N LEU A 35 4.52 24.20 11.67
CA LEU A 35 3.15 24.71 11.62
C LEU A 35 2.36 24.11 10.44
N ARG A 36 2.99 23.93 9.26
CA ARG A 36 2.35 23.24 8.13
C ARG A 36 2.05 21.78 8.44
N LEU A 37 3.00 21.05 9.01
CA LEU A 37 2.78 19.65 9.44
C LEU A 37 1.71 19.55 10.51
N ARG A 38 1.62 20.58 11.33
CA ARG A 38 0.61 20.66 12.38
C ARG A 38 -0.80 20.91 11.86
N ASP A 39 -0.99 21.81 10.92
CA ASP A 39 -2.30 22.36 10.57
C ASP A 39 -2.81 21.89 9.21
N ASP A 40 -1.94 21.37 8.33
CA ASP A 40 -2.30 20.83 7.02
C ASP A 40 -2.23 19.30 6.98
N PRO A 41 -3.38 18.61 6.84
CA PRO A 41 -3.43 17.15 6.73
C PRO A 41 -2.60 16.59 5.56
N ARG A 42 -2.45 17.38 4.48
CA ARG A 42 -1.71 16.97 3.29
C ARG A 42 -0.21 16.98 3.55
N ALA A 43 0.28 18.01 4.24
CA ALA A 43 1.68 18.12 4.58
C ALA A 43 2.12 16.98 5.53
N LEU A 44 1.31 16.68 6.54
CA LEU A 44 1.56 15.57 7.47
C LEU A 44 1.60 14.23 6.72
N ARG A 45 0.61 13.97 5.86
CA ARG A 45 0.57 12.74 5.07
C ARG A 45 1.77 12.63 4.14
N LEU A 46 2.13 13.73 3.47
CA LEU A 46 3.31 13.79 2.60
C LEU A 46 4.59 13.46 3.36
N ALA A 47 4.77 14.01 4.56
CA ALA A 47 5.93 13.71 5.40
C ALA A 47 6.03 12.20 5.70
N VAL A 48 4.92 11.56 6.12
CA VAL A 48 4.88 10.11 6.37
C VAL A 48 5.17 9.31 5.10
N GLN A 49 4.57 9.69 3.96
CA GLN A 49 4.81 9.03 2.66
C GLN A 49 6.29 9.11 2.25
N LEU A 50 6.90 10.29 2.35
CA LEU A 50 8.31 10.48 1.95
C LEU A 50 9.26 9.76 2.90
N SER A 51 9.02 9.79 4.22
CA SER A 51 9.82 9.05 5.19
C SER A 51 9.77 7.55 4.93
N PHE A 52 8.58 7.02 4.64
CA PHE A 52 8.44 5.60 4.38
C PHE A 52 8.98 5.20 3.00
N ALA A 53 8.83 6.05 1.99
CA ALA A 53 9.46 5.85 0.68
C ALA A 53 10.99 5.85 0.79
N ALA A 54 11.57 6.76 1.57
CA ALA A 54 13.01 6.79 1.85
C ALA A 54 13.48 5.50 2.57
N LEU A 55 12.71 5.01 3.55
CA LEU A 55 12.97 3.73 4.20
C LEU A 55 12.95 2.57 3.20
N CYS A 56 11.95 2.51 2.31
CA CYS A 56 11.88 1.48 1.27
C CYS A 56 13.04 1.56 0.28
N LEU A 57 13.47 2.76 -0.09
CA LEU A 57 14.66 2.96 -0.94
C LEU A 57 15.92 2.49 -0.23
N TRP A 58 16.10 2.82 1.05
CA TRP A 58 17.22 2.33 1.84
C TRP A 58 17.24 0.79 1.93
N ILE A 59 16.09 0.16 2.22
CA ILE A 59 15.96 -1.31 2.19
C ILE A 59 16.34 -1.86 0.80
N GLY A 60 15.92 -1.19 -0.27
CA GLY A 60 16.24 -1.58 -1.64
C GLY A 60 17.73 -1.50 -1.95
N VAL A 61 18.41 -0.46 -1.46
CA VAL A 61 19.88 -0.31 -1.62
C VAL A 61 20.62 -1.39 -0.83
N GLU A 62 20.24 -1.66 0.43
CA GLU A 62 20.86 -2.73 1.22
C GLU A 62 20.60 -4.11 0.61
N PHE A 63 19.41 -4.32 0.05
CA PHE A 63 19.10 -5.57 -0.64
C PHE A 63 19.89 -5.72 -1.95
N HIS A 64 20.08 -4.63 -2.71
CA HIS A 64 20.98 -4.62 -3.87
C HIS A 64 22.40 -5.03 -3.50
N ARG A 65 22.92 -4.48 -2.40
CA ARG A 65 24.28 -4.83 -1.89
C ARG A 65 24.38 -6.30 -1.48
N PHE A 66 23.31 -6.82 -0.83
CA PHE A 66 23.21 -8.24 -0.49
C PHE A 66 23.23 -9.14 -1.76
N VAL A 67 22.45 -8.77 -2.79
CA VAL A 67 22.43 -9.56 -4.05
C VAL A 67 23.76 -9.47 -4.77
N ALA A 68 24.41 -8.29 -4.82
CA ALA A 68 25.71 -8.10 -5.44
C ALA A 68 26.80 -8.93 -4.71
N TRP A 69 26.76 -8.99 -3.36
CA TRP A 69 27.63 -9.87 -2.58
C TRP A 69 27.42 -11.35 -2.95
N GLY A 70 26.18 -11.81 -3.04
CA GLY A 70 25.87 -13.20 -3.42
C GLY A 70 26.31 -13.54 -4.85
N GLN A 71 26.01 -12.67 -5.83
CA GLN A 71 26.39 -12.86 -7.24
C GLN A 71 27.91 -12.83 -7.46
N SER A 72 28.66 -12.15 -6.59
CA SER A 72 30.13 -12.11 -6.64
C SER A 72 30.80 -13.30 -5.90
N HIS A 73 30.03 -14.30 -5.49
CA HIS A 73 30.51 -15.44 -4.68
C HIS A 73 31.25 -14.98 -3.40
N GLY A 74 30.80 -13.91 -2.78
CA GLY A 74 31.38 -13.36 -1.56
C GLY A 74 32.62 -12.47 -1.77
N SER A 75 33.01 -12.15 -3.02
CA SER A 75 34.18 -11.30 -3.30
C SER A 75 33.93 -9.84 -2.91
N GLN A 76 32.66 -9.39 -2.91
CA GLN A 76 32.28 -8.06 -2.43
C GLN A 76 32.07 -8.04 -0.90
N PRO A 77 32.12 -6.86 -0.25
CA PRO A 77 31.86 -6.76 1.17
C PRO A 77 30.49 -7.34 1.55
N PHE A 78 30.45 -8.15 2.60
CA PHE A 78 29.21 -8.74 3.09
C PHE A 78 28.16 -7.68 3.45
N ALA A 79 26.97 -7.85 2.93
CA ALA A 79 25.80 -7.10 3.31
C ALA A 79 24.71 -8.06 3.79
N ALA A 80 24.16 -7.81 4.98
CA ALA A 80 23.08 -8.66 5.51
C ALA A 80 21.78 -8.42 4.75
N ARG A 81 21.02 -9.49 4.50
CA ARG A 81 19.69 -9.39 3.90
C ARG A 81 18.75 -8.55 4.79
N PRO A 82 18.17 -7.44 4.31
CA PRO A 82 17.25 -6.65 5.12
C PRO A 82 15.88 -7.35 5.22
N PRO A 83 15.38 -7.67 6.43
CA PRO A 83 14.09 -8.37 6.56
C PRO A 83 12.89 -7.62 5.97
N GLY A 84 12.95 -6.28 5.91
CA GLY A 84 11.89 -5.45 5.35
C GLY A 84 11.57 -5.72 3.88
N VAL A 85 12.43 -6.40 3.13
CA VAL A 85 12.17 -6.81 1.73
C VAL A 85 10.97 -7.77 1.65
N GLU A 86 10.68 -8.52 2.70
CA GLU A 86 9.55 -9.45 2.75
C GLU A 86 8.19 -8.76 2.64
N GLY A 87 8.12 -7.46 2.90
CA GLY A 87 6.93 -6.65 2.65
C GLY A 87 6.52 -6.58 1.17
N PHE A 88 7.42 -6.94 0.26
CA PHE A 88 7.19 -7.02 -1.18
C PHE A 88 6.82 -8.44 -1.67
N LEU A 89 6.70 -9.41 -0.75
CA LEU A 89 6.33 -10.81 -1.03
C LEU A 89 4.89 -11.12 -0.59
N PRO A 90 3.86 -10.61 -1.27
CA PRO A 90 2.47 -10.76 -0.84
C PRO A 90 1.98 -12.21 -0.77
N ILE A 91 2.46 -13.08 -1.67
CA ILE A 91 2.06 -14.48 -1.73
C ILE A 91 2.68 -15.24 -0.55
N SER A 92 3.99 -15.08 -0.32
CA SER A 92 4.67 -15.67 0.84
C SER A 92 4.05 -15.19 2.16
N ALA A 93 3.69 -13.90 2.26
CA ALA A 93 3.00 -13.36 3.44
C ALA A 93 1.64 -14.02 3.70
N LEU A 94 0.84 -14.28 2.66
CA LEU A 94 -0.44 -14.99 2.80
C LEU A 94 -0.25 -16.46 3.17
N ILE A 95 0.76 -17.11 2.64
CA ILE A 95 1.13 -18.48 2.96
C ILE A 95 1.57 -18.59 4.41
N SER A 96 2.50 -17.74 4.86
CA SER A 96 2.95 -17.66 6.26
C SER A 96 1.80 -17.34 7.21
N PHE A 97 0.88 -16.46 6.81
CA PHE A 97 -0.31 -16.14 7.60
C PHE A 97 -1.24 -17.36 7.74
N ARG A 98 -1.52 -18.09 6.66
CA ARG A 98 -2.31 -19.31 6.71
C ARG A 98 -1.66 -20.39 7.55
N HIS A 99 -0.33 -20.60 7.39
CA HIS A 99 0.43 -21.53 8.19
C HIS A 99 0.31 -21.21 9.68
N PHE A 100 0.53 -19.95 10.04
CA PHE A 100 0.40 -19.47 11.43
C PHE A 100 -1.00 -19.69 12.00
N VAL A 101 -2.06 -19.39 11.23
CA VAL A 101 -3.44 -19.60 11.69
C VAL A 101 -3.76 -21.10 11.90
N ALA A 102 -3.16 -21.98 11.10
CA ALA A 102 -3.41 -23.41 11.17
C ALA A 102 -2.58 -24.13 12.24
N THR A 103 -1.34 -23.69 12.49
CA THR A 103 -0.37 -24.40 13.34
C THR A 103 0.05 -23.64 14.59
N GLY A 104 -0.19 -22.31 14.64
CA GLY A 104 0.34 -21.42 15.67
C GLY A 104 1.85 -21.14 15.56
N VAL A 105 2.53 -21.68 14.54
CA VAL A 105 3.98 -21.57 14.37
C VAL A 105 4.30 -20.46 13.36
N VAL A 106 5.26 -19.59 13.72
CA VAL A 106 5.77 -18.55 12.81
C VAL A 106 6.70 -19.17 11.78
N ASP A 107 6.52 -18.80 10.52
CA ASP A 107 7.39 -19.19 9.41
C ASP A 107 8.84 -18.73 9.66
N ARG A 108 9.81 -19.63 9.46
CA ARG A 108 11.24 -19.38 9.67
C ARG A 108 11.94 -18.77 8.44
N ILE A 109 11.32 -18.88 7.27
CA ILE A 109 11.91 -18.41 6.01
C ILE A 109 11.53 -16.95 5.74
N HIS A 110 10.26 -16.58 5.94
CA HIS A 110 9.77 -15.22 5.76
C HIS A 110 8.98 -14.71 6.97
N PRO A 111 9.58 -14.69 8.18
CA PRO A 111 8.88 -14.31 9.39
C PRO A 111 8.38 -12.83 9.36
N ALA A 112 9.17 -11.90 8.82
CA ALA A 112 8.79 -10.50 8.74
C ALA A 112 7.55 -10.28 7.87
N ALA A 113 7.33 -11.11 6.84
CA ALA A 113 6.17 -11.02 5.96
C ALA A 113 4.85 -11.20 6.72
N LEU A 114 4.80 -12.13 7.69
CA LEU A 114 3.66 -12.36 8.57
C LEU A 114 3.32 -11.11 9.38
N PHE A 115 4.31 -10.51 10.05
CA PHE A 115 4.09 -9.32 10.88
C PHE A 115 3.72 -8.10 10.05
N ILE A 116 4.35 -7.90 8.89
CA ILE A 116 4.02 -6.80 7.98
C ILE A 116 2.59 -6.97 7.46
N LEU A 117 2.18 -8.16 7.00
CA LEU A 117 0.81 -8.41 6.55
C LEU A 117 -0.20 -8.19 7.68
N SER A 118 0.09 -8.70 8.88
CA SER A 118 -0.76 -8.52 10.05
C SER A 118 -0.92 -7.05 10.40
N ALA A 119 0.16 -6.26 10.39
CA ALA A 119 0.13 -4.81 10.59
C ALA A 119 -0.78 -4.12 9.55
N ILE A 120 -0.65 -4.47 8.28
CA ILE A 120 -1.42 -3.88 7.18
C ILE A 120 -2.92 -4.22 7.30
N VAL A 121 -3.25 -5.45 7.67
CA VAL A 121 -4.64 -5.90 7.89
C VAL A 121 -5.24 -5.20 9.10
N LEU A 122 -4.54 -5.14 10.23
CA LEU A 122 -4.99 -4.43 11.44
C LEU A 122 -5.20 -2.93 11.17
N LEU A 123 -4.30 -2.31 10.40
CA LEU A 123 -4.49 -0.93 9.92
C LEU A 123 -5.79 -0.78 9.15
N SER A 124 -6.11 -1.75 8.29
CA SER A 124 -7.33 -1.68 7.48
C SER A 124 -8.59 -1.87 8.33
N VAL A 125 -8.54 -2.70 9.36
CA VAL A 125 -9.62 -2.83 10.35
C VAL A 125 -9.79 -1.50 11.10
N ALA A 126 -8.71 -0.86 11.54
CA ALA A 126 -8.78 0.36 12.33
C ALA A 126 -9.21 1.59 11.50
N VAL A 127 -8.57 1.81 10.35
CA VAL A 127 -8.65 3.09 9.60
C VAL A 127 -8.84 2.89 8.09
N LYS A 128 -9.55 1.83 7.68
CA LYS A 128 -9.74 1.46 6.26
C LYS A 128 -8.39 1.26 5.56
N LYS A 129 -8.31 1.50 4.26
CA LYS A 129 -7.07 1.32 3.47
C LYS A 129 -6.03 2.44 3.73
N ALA A 130 -5.86 2.90 4.97
CA ALA A 130 -4.90 3.97 5.28
C ALA A 130 -3.45 3.59 4.90
N PHE A 131 -3.07 2.31 5.00
CA PHE A 131 -1.78 1.82 4.51
C PHE A 131 -1.50 2.27 3.08
N CYS A 132 -2.46 2.13 2.16
CA CYS A 132 -2.28 2.47 0.74
C CYS A 132 -2.02 3.96 0.50
N SER A 133 -2.45 4.84 1.40
CA SER A 133 -2.28 6.30 1.26
C SER A 133 -1.20 6.91 2.13
N PHE A 134 -0.68 6.18 3.12
CA PHE A 134 0.34 6.69 4.05
C PHE A 134 1.67 5.97 3.92
N LEU A 135 1.67 4.63 3.80
CA LEU A 135 2.88 3.82 3.91
C LEU A 135 3.26 3.12 2.60
N CYS A 136 2.29 2.72 1.77
CA CYS A 136 2.58 1.94 0.56
C CYS A 136 3.38 2.73 -0.48
N PRO A 137 4.61 2.32 -0.85
CA PRO A 137 5.42 3.03 -1.84
C PRO A 137 4.77 3.03 -3.24
N ILE A 138 4.11 1.93 -3.62
CA ILE A 138 3.40 1.84 -4.89
C ILE A 138 2.17 2.75 -4.91
N GLY A 139 1.45 2.87 -3.77
CA GLY A 139 0.35 3.82 -3.61
C GLY A 139 0.82 5.26 -3.75
N THR A 140 1.95 5.59 -3.13
CA THR A 140 2.59 6.91 -3.24
C THR A 140 3.01 7.19 -4.68
N LEU A 141 3.73 6.28 -5.34
CA LEU A 141 4.14 6.42 -6.74
C LEU A 141 2.92 6.63 -7.66
N SER A 142 1.89 5.79 -7.53
CA SER A 142 0.66 5.91 -8.32
C SER A 142 -0.03 7.26 -8.11
N GLU A 143 -0.02 7.79 -6.87
CA GLU A 143 -0.58 9.11 -6.56
C GLU A 143 0.20 10.23 -7.27
N TYR A 144 1.53 10.19 -7.27
CA TYR A 144 2.33 11.21 -7.93
C TYR A 144 2.28 11.12 -9.44
N LEU A 145 2.18 9.92 -10.01
CA LEU A 145 2.01 9.75 -11.47
C LEU A 145 0.73 10.42 -11.97
N TRP A 146 -0.44 10.17 -11.37
CA TRP A 146 -1.66 10.83 -11.84
C TRP A 146 -1.69 12.34 -11.52
N ARG A 147 -1.00 12.79 -10.47
CA ARG A 147 -0.83 14.22 -10.20
C ARG A 147 0.03 14.89 -11.27
N LEU A 148 1.11 14.24 -11.67
CA LEU A 148 1.96 14.66 -12.78
C LEU A 148 1.17 14.68 -14.10
N GLY A 149 0.44 13.62 -14.41
CA GLY A 149 -0.44 13.57 -15.58
C GLY A 149 -1.46 14.71 -15.59
N ARG A 150 -2.07 15.02 -14.43
CA ARG A 150 -2.97 16.17 -14.29
C ARG A 150 -2.27 17.52 -14.46
N PHE A 151 -1.02 17.64 -14.03
CA PHE A 151 -0.23 18.86 -14.22
C PHE A 151 0.07 19.10 -15.69
N VAL A 152 0.54 18.05 -16.39
CA VAL A 152 0.92 18.11 -17.81
C VAL A 152 -0.31 18.27 -18.72
N TYR A 153 -1.30 17.37 -18.56
CA TYR A 153 -2.47 17.29 -19.45
C TYR A 153 -3.68 18.10 -18.97
N ARG A 154 -3.57 18.81 -17.87
CA ARG A 154 -4.62 19.65 -17.24
C ARG A 154 -5.87 18.87 -16.75
N ARG A 155 -5.98 17.58 -17.05
CA ARG A 155 -7.11 16.72 -16.69
C ARG A 155 -6.69 15.27 -16.51
N ASN A 156 -7.46 14.52 -15.70
CA ASN A 156 -7.38 13.06 -15.66
C ASN A 156 -8.63 12.49 -16.33
N VAL A 157 -8.48 11.31 -16.93
CA VAL A 157 -9.60 10.59 -17.55
C VAL A 157 -10.44 9.96 -16.45
N ALA A 158 -11.74 10.25 -16.47
CA ALA A 158 -12.72 9.58 -15.63
C ALA A 158 -13.41 8.52 -16.49
N LEU A 159 -13.18 7.25 -16.17
CA LEU A 159 -13.82 6.15 -16.89
C LEU A 159 -15.34 6.16 -16.68
N PRO A 160 -16.13 5.85 -17.71
CA PRO A 160 -17.56 5.66 -17.56
C PRO A 160 -17.84 4.48 -16.63
N ARG A 161 -18.97 4.50 -15.93
CA ARG A 161 -19.30 3.49 -14.93
C ARG A 161 -19.38 2.07 -15.50
N SER A 162 -19.85 1.94 -16.71
CA SER A 162 -19.95 0.68 -17.46
C SER A 162 -18.58 -0.02 -17.61
N LEU A 163 -17.50 0.76 -17.67
CA LEU A 163 -16.14 0.23 -17.75
C LEU A 163 -15.44 0.20 -16.38
N ASP A 164 -15.72 1.18 -15.52
CA ASP A 164 -15.07 1.30 -14.20
C ASP A 164 -15.40 0.12 -13.27
N TYR A 165 -16.66 -0.33 -13.23
CA TYR A 165 -17.07 -1.44 -12.36
C TYR A 165 -16.46 -2.80 -12.78
N PRO A 166 -16.52 -3.23 -14.06
CA PRO A 166 -15.86 -4.46 -14.49
C PRO A 166 -14.34 -4.44 -14.26
N LEU A 167 -13.66 -3.31 -14.53
CA LEU A 167 -12.23 -3.20 -14.27
C LEU A 167 -11.88 -3.32 -12.78
N ARG A 168 -12.74 -2.81 -11.89
CA ARG A 168 -12.54 -2.97 -10.43
C ARG A 168 -12.71 -4.42 -9.97
N SER A 169 -13.57 -5.20 -10.62
CA SER A 169 -13.77 -6.60 -10.25
C SER A 169 -12.52 -7.44 -10.50
N LEU A 170 -11.65 -7.03 -11.42
CA LEU A 170 -10.42 -7.75 -11.76
C LEU A 170 -9.49 -7.94 -10.55
N LYS A 171 -9.32 -6.92 -9.70
CA LYS A 171 -8.50 -7.07 -8.48
C LYS A 171 -9.09 -8.09 -7.50
N TYR A 172 -10.43 -8.22 -7.44
CA TYR A 172 -11.09 -9.22 -6.60
C TYR A 172 -11.00 -10.61 -7.20
N ALA A 173 -11.06 -10.74 -8.53
CA ALA A 173 -10.82 -12.00 -9.22
C ALA A 173 -9.37 -12.48 -8.97
N LEU A 174 -8.38 -11.59 -9.08
CA LEU A 174 -6.98 -11.90 -8.74
C LEU A 174 -6.81 -12.28 -7.27
N LEU A 175 -7.41 -11.51 -6.35
CA LEU A 175 -7.41 -11.84 -4.92
C LEU A 175 -8.04 -13.20 -4.67
N GLY A 176 -9.22 -13.46 -5.25
CA GLY A 176 -9.93 -14.72 -5.11
C GLY A 176 -9.11 -15.90 -5.63
N PHE A 177 -8.43 -15.74 -6.76
CA PHE A 177 -7.54 -16.76 -7.31
C PHE A 177 -6.39 -17.09 -6.33
N PHE A 178 -5.68 -16.10 -5.81
CA PHE A 178 -4.58 -16.36 -4.88
C PHE A 178 -5.05 -16.93 -3.55
N VAL A 179 -6.11 -16.37 -2.97
CA VAL A 179 -6.65 -16.88 -1.70
C VAL A 179 -7.18 -18.31 -1.88
N TRP A 180 -7.92 -18.59 -2.95
CA TRP A 180 -8.43 -19.92 -3.25
C TRP A 180 -7.28 -20.93 -3.44
N SER A 181 -6.24 -20.57 -4.20
CA SER A 181 -5.06 -21.43 -4.43
C SER A 181 -4.37 -21.77 -3.10
N ILE A 182 -4.15 -20.76 -2.24
CA ILE A 182 -3.48 -20.95 -0.95
C ILE A 182 -4.36 -21.73 0.02
N VAL A 183 -5.67 -21.47 0.10
CA VAL A 183 -6.59 -22.17 1.01
C VAL A 183 -6.78 -23.65 0.63
N ARG A 184 -6.65 -23.99 -0.64
CA ARG A 184 -6.71 -25.37 -1.12
C ARG A 184 -5.47 -26.22 -0.82
N MET A 185 -4.34 -25.60 -0.51
CA MET A 185 -3.12 -26.34 -0.16
C MET A 185 -3.32 -27.09 1.17
N GLU A 186 -3.06 -28.38 1.20
CA GLU A 186 -2.98 -29.16 2.43
C GLU A 186 -1.80 -28.72 3.28
N LEU A 187 -1.84 -28.93 4.60
CA LEU A 187 -0.76 -28.53 5.51
C LEU A 187 0.61 -29.09 5.11
N PRO A 188 0.75 -30.40 4.80
CA PRO A 188 2.05 -30.91 4.36
C PRO A 188 2.60 -30.26 3.09
N THR A 189 1.70 -29.92 2.14
CA THR A 189 2.09 -29.19 0.92
C THR A 189 2.49 -27.77 1.22
N LEU A 190 1.80 -27.11 2.17
CA LEU A 190 2.12 -25.77 2.63
C LEU A 190 3.50 -25.70 3.27
N ASP A 191 3.82 -26.67 4.16
CA ASP A 191 5.12 -26.79 4.82
C ASP A 191 6.23 -27.07 3.79
N ALA A 192 5.98 -27.99 2.84
CA ALA A 192 6.91 -28.26 1.76
C ALA A 192 7.17 -27.02 0.88
N PHE A 193 6.13 -26.20 0.61
CA PHE A 193 6.30 -24.95 -0.12
C PHE A 193 7.10 -23.92 0.67
N ILE A 194 6.84 -23.76 1.98
CA ILE A 194 7.58 -22.83 2.84
C ILE A 194 9.06 -23.17 2.82
N GLY A 195 9.41 -24.47 3.00
CA GLY A 195 10.79 -24.95 2.98
C GLY A 195 11.42 -25.04 1.59
N SER A 196 10.67 -24.80 0.51
CA SER A 196 11.15 -25.03 -0.86
C SER A 196 12.33 -24.12 -1.24
N PRO A 197 13.26 -24.60 -2.09
CA PRO A 197 14.35 -23.79 -2.63
C PRO A 197 13.85 -22.51 -3.31
N TYR A 198 12.73 -22.57 -4.03
CA TYR A 198 12.14 -21.41 -4.66
C TYR A 198 11.69 -20.35 -3.64
N ASN A 199 10.97 -20.74 -2.57
CA ASN A 199 10.48 -19.79 -1.57
C ASN A 199 11.63 -19.14 -0.79
N LYS A 200 12.69 -19.89 -0.49
CA LYS A 200 13.89 -19.39 0.20
C LYS A 200 14.61 -18.26 -0.55
N VAL A 201 14.46 -18.18 -1.87
CA VAL A 201 15.08 -17.14 -2.74
C VAL A 201 14.05 -16.30 -3.49
N ALA A 202 12.79 -16.32 -3.08
CA ALA A 202 11.71 -15.63 -3.79
C ALA A 202 11.93 -14.11 -3.89
N ASP A 203 12.52 -13.50 -2.88
CA ASP A 203 12.90 -12.08 -2.86
C ASP A 203 14.05 -11.78 -3.83
N ILE A 204 15.07 -12.64 -3.89
CA ILE A 204 16.19 -12.52 -4.85
C ILE A 204 15.64 -12.61 -6.27
N LYS A 205 14.77 -13.58 -6.55
CA LYS A 205 14.15 -13.72 -7.88
C LYS A 205 13.26 -12.56 -8.25
N LEU A 206 12.49 -12.02 -7.28
CA LEU A 206 11.70 -10.81 -7.49
C LEU A 206 12.60 -9.61 -7.83
N TYR A 207 13.72 -9.46 -7.12
CA TYR A 207 14.71 -8.42 -7.42
C TYR A 207 15.28 -8.57 -8.83
N LEU A 208 15.75 -9.77 -9.18
CA LEU A 208 16.33 -10.06 -10.50
C LEU A 208 15.31 -9.85 -11.63
N PHE A 209 14.04 -10.18 -11.41
CA PHE A 209 12.96 -9.90 -12.35
C PHE A 209 12.87 -8.41 -12.70
N PHE A 210 12.98 -7.51 -11.70
CA PHE A 210 12.96 -6.07 -11.94
C PHE A 210 14.30 -5.52 -12.40
N ALA A 211 15.43 -6.10 -11.98
CA ALA A 211 16.76 -5.69 -12.43
C ALA A 211 17.03 -6.08 -13.90
N GLN A 212 16.43 -7.19 -14.35
CA GLN A 212 16.62 -7.76 -15.70
C GLN A 212 15.28 -7.82 -16.46
N LEU A 213 14.54 -6.70 -16.47
CA LEU A 213 13.22 -6.64 -17.13
C LEU A 213 13.30 -7.12 -18.58
N SER A 214 12.63 -8.24 -18.88
CA SER A 214 12.44 -8.75 -20.24
C SER A 214 11.56 -7.80 -21.06
N GLY A 215 11.61 -7.91 -22.40
CA GLY A 215 10.86 -7.04 -23.29
C GLY A 215 9.35 -7.02 -23.02
N LEU A 216 8.74 -8.15 -22.66
CA LEU A 216 7.31 -8.22 -22.31
C LEU A 216 7.02 -7.56 -20.96
N ALA A 217 7.83 -7.84 -19.93
CA ALA A 217 7.67 -7.25 -18.61
C ALA A 217 7.88 -5.73 -18.64
N LEU A 218 8.89 -5.26 -19.38
CA LEU A 218 9.13 -3.83 -19.59
C LEU A 218 7.94 -3.16 -20.25
N LYS A 219 7.38 -3.75 -21.31
CA LYS A 219 6.17 -3.24 -21.99
C LYS A 219 4.99 -3.14 -21.00
N ALA A 220 4.77 -4.17 -20.18
CA ALA A 220 3.71 -4.15 -19.16
C ALA A 220 3.90 -3.03 -18.14
N VAL A 221 5.11 -2.84 -17.62
CA VAL A 221 5.43 -1.75 -16.67
C VAL A 221 5.21 -0.39 -17.33
N VAL A 222 5.69 -0.18 -18.56
CA VAL A 222 5.50 1.08 -19.29
C VAL A 222 4.01 1.37 -19.51
N ILE A 223 3.22 0.37 -19.92
CA ILE A 223 1.76 0.52 -20.08
C ILE A 223 1.11 0.93 -18.76
N LEU A 224 1.48 0.30 -17.64
CA LEU A 224 0.95 0.63 -16.32
C LEU A 224 1.31 2.05 -15.86
N VAL A 225 2.54 2.48 -16.12
CA VAL A 225 2.99 3.86 -15.85
C VAL A 225 2.19 4.85 -16.68
N VAL A 226 2.07 4.62 -17.99
CA VAL A 226 1.30 5.48 -18.89
C VAL A 226 -0.17 5.54 -18.47
N LEU A 227 -0.81 4.40 -18.19
CA LEU A 227 -2.18 4.38 -17.68
C LEU A 227 -2.32 5.16 -16.36
N SER A 228 -1.33 5.09 -15.48
CA SER A 228 -1.32 5.80 -14.20
C SER A 228 -1.16 7.31 -14.34
N LEU A 229 -0.62 7.82 -15.45
CA LEU A 229 -0.60 9.25 -15.76
C LEU A 229 -2.00 9.78 -16.10
N PHE A 230 -2.79 8.99 -16.80
CA PHE A 230 -4.11 9.41 -17.27
C PHE A 230 -5.24 9.06 -16.30
N VAL A 231 -5.18 7.90 -15.66
CA VAL A 231 -6.23 7.40 -14.77
C VAL A 231 -5.76 7.43 -13.32
N LYS A 232 -6.57 8.04 -12.44
CA LYS A 232 -6.24 8.13 -11.02
C LYS A 232 -6.10 6.76 -10.38
N ASN A 233 -4.90 6.49 -9.83
CA ASN A 233 -4.57 5.25 -9.11
C ASN A 233 -4.90 3.97 -9.92
N ALA A 234 -4.59 3.93 -11.23
CA ALA A 234 -4.98 2.84 -12.12
C ALA A 234 -4.59 1.46 -11.57
N TRP A 235 -3.32 1.26 -11.20
CA TRP A 235 -2.85 0.02 -10.60
C TRP A 235 -3.62 -0.36 -9.32
N CYS A 236 -3.64 0.54 -8.33
CA CYS A 236 -4.23 0.29 -7.01
C CYS A 236 -5.74 0.03 -7.08
N ARG A 237 -6.41 0.62 -8.09
CA ARG A 237 -7.86 0.57 -8.23
C ARG A 237 -8.33 -0.67 -8.98
N TYR A 238 -7.59 -1.13 -9.99
CA TYR A 238 -8.06 -2.16 -10.90
C TYR A 238 -7.31 -3.49 -10.77
N LEU A 239 -6.02 -3.48 -10.45
CA LEU A 239 -5.17 -4.65 -10.54
C LEU A 239 -4.62 -5.14 -9.19
N CYS A 240 -4.44 -4.26 -8.20
CA CYS A 240 -3.77 -4.63 -6.96
C CYS A 240 -4.62 -5.54 -6.07
N PRO A 241 -4.30 -6.84 -5.90
CA PRO A 241 -5.07 -7.76 -5.06
C PRO A 241 -5.00 -7.38 -3.57
N TYR A 242 -3.86 -6.80 -3.12
CA TYR A 242 -3.77 -6.20 -1.78
C TYR A 242 -4.80 -5.09 -1.58
N GLY A 243 -4.99 -4.23 -2.60
CA GLY A 243 -6.02 -3.21 -2.57
C GLY A 243 -7.43 -3.80 -2.48
N GLY A 244 -7.66 -4.98 -3.04
CA GLY A 244 -8.90 -5.77 -2.89
C GLY A 244 -9.08 -6.26 -1.47
N LEU A 245 -8.08 -6.97 -0.91
CA LEU A 245 -8.09 -7.49 0.46
C LEU A 245 -8.37 -6.39 1.49
N LEU A 246 -7.56 -5.34 1.46
CA LEU A 246 -7.70 -4.21 2.38
C LEU A 246 -9.01 -3.43 2.16
N GLY A 247 -9.56 -3.46 0.95
CA GLY A 247 -10.86 -2.91 0.63
C GLY A 247 -11.97 -3.64 1.38
N ILE A 248 -12.01 -4.97 1.29
CA ILE A 248 -12.98 -5.82 1.99
C ILE A 248 -12.85 -5.65 3.50
N VAL A 249 -11.65 -5.82 4.05
CA VAL A 249 -11.39 -5.66 5.48
C VAL A 249 -11.77 -4.25 5.96
N GLY A 250 -11.45 -3.22 5.18
CA GLY A 250 -11.77 -1.83 5.49
C GLY A 250 -13.27 -1.49 5.51
N LEU A 251 -14.15 -2.35 4.98
CA LEU A 251 -15.59 -2.17 5.14
C LEU A 251 -16.02 -2.30 6.61
N PHE A 252 -15.33 -3.13 7.39
CA PHE A 252 -15.59 -3.34 8.81
C PHE A 252 -14.97 -2.25 9.71
N SER A 253 -14.10 -1.39 9.16
CA SER A 253 -13.48 -0.30 9.93
C SER A 253 -14.52 0.63 10.56
N PRO A 254 -14.40 0.97 11.85
CA PRO A 254 -15.24 1.96 12.51
C PRO A 254 -14.99 3.38 11.97
N ALA A 255 -13.79 3.66 11.48
CA ALA A 255 -13.38 4.98 10.98
C ALA A 255 -13.86 5.20 9.56
N LYS A 256 -14.74 6.17 9.34
CA LYS A 256 -15.32 6.52 8.04
C LYS A 256 -15.43 8.03 7.85
N ILE A 257 -15.24 8.50 6.62
CA ILE A 257 -15.52 9.89 6.26
C ILE A 257 -17.02 10.12 6.35
N THR A 258 -17.41 11.13 7.10
CA THR A 258 -18.82 11.49 7.33
C THR A 258 -19.04 12.93 6.90
N ARG A 259 -20.16 13.19 6.21
CA ARG A 259 -20.58 14.50 5.73
C ARG A 259 -21.79 14.99 6.51
N ASN A 260 -21.72 16.22 7.02
CA ASN A 260 -22.88 16.94 7.51
C ASN A 260 -23.58 17.58 6.29
N LYS A 261 -24.83 17.17 6.04
CA LYS A 261 -25.62 17.63 4.89
C LYS A 261 -26.05 19.09 5.04
N ASP A 262 -26.39 19.51 6.25
CA ASP A 262 -26.94 20.83 6.54
C ASP A 262 -25.91 21.95 6.32
N ARG A 263 -24.64 21.65 6.54
CA ARG A 263 -23.51 22.56 6.33
C ARG A 263 -22.93 22.51 4.91
N CYS A 264 -23.39 21.56 4.08
CA CYS A 264 -22.84 21.35 2.75
C CYS A 264 -23.36 22.39 1.75
N ILE A 265 -22.46 23.04 1.03
CA ILE A 265 -22.77 24.02 -0.02
C ILE A 265 -22.77 23.41 -1.43
N ASP A 266 -22.70 22.12 -1.55
CA ASP A 266 -22.69 21.32 -2.79
C ASP A 266 -21.68 21.77 -3.86
N CYS A 267 -20.50 22.26 -3.44
CA CYS A 267 -19.45 22.74 -4.34
C CYS A 267 -18.66 21.61 -5.05
N HIS A 268 -18.87 20.35 -4.71
CA HIS A 268 -18.27 19.13 -5.28
C HIS A 268 -16.74 19.03 -5.17
N LEU A 269 -16.05 19.95 -4.47
CA LEU A 269 -14.59 19.93 -4.34
C LEU A 269 -14.07 18.63 -3.69
N CYS A 270 -14.80 18.09 -2.71
CA CYS A 270 -14.46 16.82 -2.06
C CYS A 270 -14.44 15.63 -3.03
N THR A 271 -15.36 15.59 -3.99
CA THR A 271 -15.42 14.55 -5.02
C THR A 271 -14.31 14.72 -6.05
N ARG A 272 -14.01 15.95 -6.46
CA ARG A 272 -12.92 16.25 -7.41
C ARG A 272 -11.56 15.93 -6.81
N ALA A 273 -11.38 16.17 -5.49
CA ALA A 273 -10.15 15.90 -4.77
C ALA A 273 -9.94 14.40 -4.48
N CYS A 274 -10.99 13.58 -4.55
CA CYS A 274 -10.89 12.16 -4.21
C CYS A 274 -10.02 11.39 -5.22
N PRO A 275 -8.91 10.75 -4.78
CA PRO A 275 -8.07 9.95 -5.67
C PRO A 275 -8.77 8.67 -6.15
N SER A 276 -9.69 8.14 -5.35
CA SER A 276 -10.48 6.94 -5.68
C SER A 276 -11.79 7.26 -6.40
N ALA A 277 -11.99 8.50 -6.86
CA ALA A 277 -13.17 8.97 -7.59
C ALA A 277 -14.53 8.70 -6.90
N ILE A 278 -14.54 8.63 -5.56
CA ILE A 278 -15.75 8.45 -4.77
C ILE A 278 -16.59 9.74 -4.83
N ARG A 279 -17.90 9.61 -5.03
CA ARG A 279 -18.84 10.76 -5.03
C ARG A 279 -19.20 11.17 -3.60
N VAL A 280 -18.22 11.73 -2.88
CA VAL A 280 -18.32 12.07 -1.45
C VAL A 280 -19.49 13.05 -1.19
N HIS A 281 -19.78 13.97 -2.13
CA HIS A 281 -20.89 14.93 -1.99
C HIS A 281 -22.28 14.27 -1.97
N ARG A 282 -22.44 13.03 -2.46
CA ARG A 282 -23.75 12.35 -2.53
C ARG A 282 -24.07 11.48 -1.32
N VAL A 283 -23.06 11.17 -0.49
CA VAL A 283 -23.19 10.23 0.64
C VAL A 283 -23.07 10.96 1.97
N GLY A 284 -23.83 10.53 2.98
CA GLY A 284 -23.67 11.00 4.35
C GLY A 284 -22.44 10.37 5.03
N ARG A 285 -22.16 9.09 4.75
CA ARG A 285 -21.02 8.32 5.27
C ARG A 285 -20.41 7.50 4.14
N VAL A 286 -19.08 7.50 4.01
CA VAL A 286 -18.37 6.80 2.95
C VAL A 286 -18.15 5.33 3.32
N TRP A 287 -18.94 4.45 2.75
CA TRP A 287 -18.85 2.99 2.93
C TRP A 287 -17.98 2.30 1.88
N SER A 288 -17.55 3.01 0.85
CA SER A 288 -16.80 2.43 -0.26
C SER A 288 -15.53 1.70 0.21
N ASP A 289 -15.31 0.52 -0.35
CA ASP A 289 -14.07 -0.28 -0.29
C ASP A 289 -12.86 0.45 -0.87
N GLU A 290 -13.09 1.42 -1.77
CA GLU A 290 -12.05 2.23 -2.41
C GLU A 290 -11.50 3.35 -1.52
N CYS A 291 -12.12 3.65 -0.38
CA CYS A 291 -11.69 4.74 0.47
C CYS A 291 -10.36 4.42 1.17
N THR A 292 -9.31 5.14 0.82
CA THR A 292 -7.96 5.01 1.37
C THR A 292 -7.71 5.86 2.61
N SER A 293 -8.73 6.50 3.18
CA SER A 293 -8.60 7.40 4.35
C SER A 293 -7.55 8.49 4.21
N CYS A 294 -7.26 8.90 2.98
CA CYS A 294 -6.24 9.92 2.65
C CYS A 294 -6.58 11.34 3.09
N LEU A 295 -7.80 11.60 3.56
CA LEU A 295 -8.32 12.88 4.03
C LEU A 295 -8.30 14.03 3.00
N GLU A 296 -8.00 13.78 1.72
CA GLU A 296 -8.02 14.80 0.67
C GLU A 296 -9.36 15.50 0.53
N CYS A 297 -10.47 14.75 0.66
CA CYS A 297 -11.81 15.33 0.63
C CYS A 297 -12.09 16.25 1.82
N VAL A 298 -11.53 15.91 3.01
CA VAL A 298 -11.64 16.74 4.21
C VAL A 298 -10.81 18.01 4.05
N ALA A 299 -9.59 17.90 3.54
CA ALA A 299 -8.71 19.06 3.29
C ALA A 299 -9.24 19.99 2.19
N ALA A 300 -9.92 19.43 1.18
CA ALA A 300 -10.49 20.21 0.07
C ALA A 300 -11.81 20.91 0.42
N CYS A 301 -12.46 20.55 1.53
CA CYS A 301 -13.73 21.14 1.91
C CYS A 301 -13.54 22.58 2.45
N PRO A 302 -14.15 23.60 1.84
CA PRO A 302 -14.00 24.99 2.28
C PRO A 302 -14.80 25.31 3.55
N VAL A 303 -15.75 24.45 3.92
CA VAL A 303 -16.63 24.67 5.08
C VAL A 303 -16.17 23.86 6.26
N LYS A 304 -15.96 24.53 7.40
CA LYS A 304 -15.56 23.89 8.66
C LYS A 304 -16.59 22.86 9.12
N HIS A 305 -16.13 21.75 9.68
CA HIS A 305 -16.97 20.70 10.29
C HIS A 305 -18.01 20.05 9.35
N THR A 306 -17.94 20.29 8.03
CA THR A 306 -18.80 19.63 7.04
C THR A 306 -18.34 18.22 6.72
N LEU A 307 -17.02 18.01 6.59
CA LEU A 307 -16.42 16.70 6.37
C LEU A 307 -15.41 16.40 7.46
N ALA A 308 -15.54 15.24 8.08
CA ALA A 308 -14.62 14.74 9.09
C ALA A 308 -14.52 13.22 9.00
N MET A 309 -13.40 12.66 9.44
CA MET A 309 -13.34 11.24 9.78
C MET A 309 -13.99 11.05 11.15
N LYS A 310 -14.89 10.08 11.26
CA LYS A 310 -15.52 9.70 12.52
C LYS A 310 -15.34 8.21 12.77
N ALA A 311 -15.00 7.87 14.02
CA ALA A 311 -14.95 6.50 14.52
C ALA A 311 -15.81 6.42 15.78
N ALA A 312 -16.77 5.50 15.85
CA ALA A 312 -17.70 5.36 16.96
C ALA A 312 -18.32 6.70 17.42
N GLY A 313 -18.77 7.53 16.45
CA GLY A 313 -19.37 8.85 16.74
C GLY A 313 -18.39 9.99 17.01
N ARG A 314 -17.15 9.70 17.41
CA ARG A 314 -16.12 10.71 17.73
C ARG A 314 -15.36 11.14 16.46
N THR A 315 -15.01 12.42 16.38
CA THR A 315 -14.18 12.94 15.29
C THR A 315 -12.72 12.58 15.51
N VAL A 316 -12.11 11.96 14.49
CA VAL A 316 -10.69 11.61 14.46
C VAL A 316 -9.97 12.67 13.64
N SER A 317 -9.01 13.35 14.26
CA SER A 317 -8.19 14.37 13.59
C SER A 317 -7.18 13.73 12.64
N PRO A 318 -6.68 14.46 11.63
CA PRO A 318 -5.64 13.95 10.72
C PRO A 318 -4.37 13.47 11.43
N ARG A 319 -3.99 14.10 12.54
CA ARG A 319 -2.85 13.70 13.38
C ARG A 319 -3.10 12.37 14.07
N GLN A 320 -4.30 12.18 14.61
CA GLN A 320 -4.68 10.91 15.22
C GLN A 320 -4.68 9.79 14.19
N VAL A 321 -5.14 10.06 12.94
CA VAL A 321 -5.04 9.07 11.86
C VAL A 321 -3.60 8.70 11.60
N ALA A 322 -2.71 9.66 11.42
CA ALA A 322 -1.28 9.39 11.19
C ALA A 322 -0.63 8.67 12.38
N ALA A 323 -0.95 9.08 13.60
CA ALA A 323 -0.46 8.43 14.84
C ALA A 323 -0.93 6.97 14.95
N ILE A 324 -2.21 6.69 14.66
CA ILE A 324 -2.76 5.32 14.64
C ILE A 324 -2.04 4.47 13.56
N VAL A 325 -1.83 5.04 12.37
CA VAL A 325 -1.13 4.35 11.29
C VAL A 325 0.29 3.97 11.71
N LEU A 326 1.04 4.91 12.26
CA LEU A 326 2.41 4.66 12.71
C LEU A 326 2.45 3.74 13.94
N ALA A 327 1.58 3.93 14.92
CA ALA A 327 1.55 3.12 16.14
C ALA A 327 1.24 1.65 15.84
N ILE A 328 0.24 1.36 15.00
CA ILE A 328 -0.10 -0.02 14.63
C ILE A 328 1.06 -0.64 13.82
N PHE A 329 1.56 0.06 12.80
CA PHE A 329 2.60 -0.49 11.94
C PHE A 329 3.89 -0.76 12.71
N LEU A 330 4.40 0.25 13.43
CA LEU A 330 5.62 0.13 14.22
C LEU A 330 5.44 -0.80 15.43
N GLY A 331 4.26 -0.82 16.04
CA GLY A 331 3.95 -1.69 17.17
C GLY A 331 3.97 -3.18 16.77
N VAL A 332 3.30 -3.54 15.67
CA VAL A 332 3.27 -4.95 15.21
C VAL A 332 4.62 -5.40 14.67
N THR A 333 5.29 -4.57 13.85
CA THR A 333 6.63 -4.91 13.35
C THR A 333 7.67 -4.92 14.48
N GLY A 334 7.57 -3.99 15.43
CA GLY A 334 8.40 -3.98 16.64
C GLY A 334 8.17 -5.20 17.54
N ALA A 335 6.93 -5.69 17.66
CA ALA A 335 6.63 -6.94 18.35
C ALA A 335 7.32 -8.13 17.67
N GLY A 336 7.28 -8.23 16.34
CA GLY A 336 8.02 -9.26 15.60
C GLY A 336 9.54 -9.21 15.88
N MET A 337 10.10 -8.00 15.96
CA MET A 337 11.51 -7.80 16.29
C MET A 337 11.83 -8.23 17.73
N SER A 338 11.02 -7.83 18.70
CA SER A 338 11.24 -8.11 20.13
C SER A 338 11.04 -9.60 20.47
N LEU A 339 10.16 -10.30 19.72
CA LEU A 339 9.94 -11.73 19.87
C LEU A 339 10.99 -12.59 19.14
N GLY A 340 11.97 -11.98 18.46
CA GLY A 340 13.00 -12.70 17.70
C GLY A 340 12.53 -13.22 16.33
N HIS A 341 11.29 -12.98 15.95
CA HIS A 341 10.69 -13.46 14.68
C HIS A 341 10.71 -12.37 13.58
N TRP A 342 11.87 -11.76 13.37
CA TRP A 342 12.01 -10.71 12.35
C TRP A 342 13.02 -11.08 11.26
N ARG A 343 14.03 -11.84 11.61
CA ARG A 343 15.06 -12.30 10.67
C ARG A 343 14.81 -13.77 10.33
N ASN A 344 15.09 -14.14 9.08
CA ASN A 344 15.05 -15.55 8.68
C ASN A 344 16.23 -16.34 9.27
N GLU A 345 16.09 -17.66 9.25
CA GLU A 345 17.10 -18.59 9.77
C GLU A 345 18.12 -19.03 8.71
N ILE A 346 18.05 -18.50 7.47
CA ILE A 346 18.96 -18.87 6.38
C ILE A 346 20.33 -18.23 6.63
N SER A 347 21.38 -19.05 6.71
CA SER A 347 22.75 -18.57 6.93
C SER A 347 23.35 -17.91 5.67
N ALA A 348 24.40 -17.11 5.87
CA ALA A 348 25.13 -16.49 4.76
C ALA A 348 25.77 -17.54 3.84
N ALA A 349 26.29 -18.62 4.41
CA ALA A 349 26.88 -19.73 3.65
C ALA A 349 25.81 -20.44 2.79
N GLU A 350 24.61 -20.68 3.35
CA GLU A 350 23.50 -21.27 2.62
C GLU A 350 23.05 -20.34 1.48
N TYR A 351 23.00 -19.02 1.68
CA TYR A 351 22.70 -18.08 0.59
C TYR A 351 23.72 -18.16 -0.55
N LEU A 352 25.05 -18.23 -0.28
CA LEU A 352 26.05 -18.36 -1.33
C LEU A 352 25.82 -19.61 -2.17
N GLN A 353 25.61 -20.78 -1.52
CA GLN A 353 25.29 -22.01 -2.24
C GLN A 353 24.04 -21.91 -3.11
N ARG A 354 23.00 -21.15 -2.63
CA ARG A 354 21.78 -20.95 -3.37
C ARG A 354 21.94 -19.97 -4.54
N PHE A 355 22.82 -18.97 -4.43
CA PHE A 355 23.14 -18.08 -5.54
C PHE A 355 23.70 -18.85 -6.74
N ASP A 356 24.53 -19.87 -6.51
CA ASP A 356 25.11 -20.72 -7.56
C ASP A 356 24.06 -21.60 -8.26
N ARG A 357 22.92 -21.84 -7.61
CA ARG A 357 21.87 -22.76 -8.07
C ARG A 357 20.61 -22.07 -8.56
N LEU A 358 20.57 -20.73 -8.64
CA LEU A 358 19.35 -19.97 -8.96
C LEU A 358 18.69 -20.39 -10.28
N ASP A 359 19.46 -20.84 -11.27
CA ASP A 359 18.96 -21.23 -12.59
C ASP A 359 18.51 -22.71 -12.65
N GLN A 360 18.73 -23.49 -11.60
CA GLN A 360 18.32 -24.89 -11.57
C GLN A 360 16.79 -25.04 -11.50
N PRO A 361 16.23 -26.16 -12.02
CA PRO A 361 14.78 -26.40 -12.03
C PRO A 361 14.12 -26.35 -10.64
N ALA A 362 14.80 -26.77 -9.58
CA ALA A 362 14.30 -26.73 -8.21
C ALA A 362 14.00 -25.30 -7.70
N TYR A 363 14.68 -24.32 -8.25
CA TYR A 363 14.50 -22.89 -7.94
C TYR A 363 13.51 -22.19 -8.86
N GLN A 364 12.86 -22.90 -9.79
CA GLN A 364 11.85 -22.32 -10.67
C GLN A 364 10.45 -22.49 -10.07
N HIS A 365 9.53 -21.62 -10.47
CA HIS A 365 8.14 -21.69 -10.03
C HIS A 365 7.44 -22.94 -10.60
N ALA A 366 7.04 -23.86 -9.75
CA ALA A 366 6.49 -25.17 -10.10
C ALA A 366 5.02 -25.15 -10.56
N ARG A 367 4.49 -24.06 -11.06
CA ARG A 367 3.14 -23.90 -11.68
C ARG A 367 2.00 -24.64 -10.95
N GLY A 368 1.95 -24.54 -9.61
CA GLY A 368 0.87 -25.12 -8.81
C GLY A 368 1.12 -26.55 -8.32
N HIS A 369 2.25 -27.16 -8.65
CA HIS A 369 2.70 -28.40 -8.06
C HIS A 369 3.95 -28.17 -7.23
N VAL A 370 3.95 -28.61 -5.96
CA VAL A 370 5.15 -28.54 -5.11
C VAL A 370 5.86 -29.90 -5.22
N PRO A 371 7.03 -29.96 -5.87
CA PRO A 371 7.80 -31.18 -5.94
C PRO A 371 8.22 -31.64 -4.53
N ARG A 372 8.51 -32.93 -4.35
CA ARG A 372 9.22 -33.40 -3.17
C ARG A 372 10.69 -33.03 -3.36
N TYR A 373 11.20 -32.21 -2.46
CA TYR A 373 12.61 -31.81 -2.43
C TYR A 373 13.39 -32.79 -1.56
N GLY A 374 14.65 -33.11 -1.94
CA GLY A 374 15.57 -33.89 -1.14
C GLY A 374 16.17 -33.10 0.02
N ALA A 375 16.87 -33.76 0.91
CA ALA A 375 17.54 -33.13 2.05
C ALA A 375 18.64 -32.14 1.61
N ASP A 376 19.14 -32.28 0.39
CA ASP A 376 20.26 -31.50 -0.18
C ASP A 376 19.77 -30.36 -1.11
N ASP A 377 18.47 -30.20 -1.28
CA ASP A 377 17.83 -29.12 -2.02
C ASP A 377 17.52 -27.93 -1.08
#